data_0962e2a68f0ef0966508a0054bd952e6
#
_entry.id   0962e2a68f0ef0966508a0054bd952e6
#
_cell.length_a   1.000
_cell.length_b   1.000
_cell.length_c   1.000
_cell.angle_alpha   90.00
_cell.angle_beta   90.00
_cell.angle_gamma   90.00
#
_symmetry.space_group_name_H-M   'P 1'
#
loop_
_entity.id
_entity.type
_entity.pdbx_description
1 polymer ?
#
loop_
_entity_poly.entity_id
_entity_poly.type
_entity_poly.pdbx_seq_one_letter_code
_entity_poly.pdbx_strand_id
1 'polypeptide(L)'
;VETLTGGPLTAAFVRDFAAISRHYELRAEGADRIAGRPAQRLLVLPRDADRHGYRLWLDEPSRLLLRSEMLDDRGQRLEIFQFTQVAIGSGVDPRALEPAVLDEPMREVTLSGRSTASEPGSDAAWMPTWLPPGFTRVTTVVHAIEHAPASATRMLFSDGLADFSLFVEPEPRDQAARMPALIESRSGATVTISRLWA
;
A
#
# COMPACT_ATOMS: atom_id res chain seq x y z
N VAL A 1 9.01 17.25 3.45
CA VAL A 1 7.86 16.74 4.21
C VAL A 1 7.18 15.73 3.32
N GLU A 2 7.55 14.46 3.45
CA GLU A 2 6.80 13.37 2.83
C GLU A 2 5.53 13.21 3.64
N THR A 3 4.43 13.72 3.10
CA THR A 3 3.11 13.47 3.65
C THR A 3 2.77 12.02 3.34
N LEU A 4 2.80 11.15 4.32
CA LEU A 4 2.15 9.84 4.26
C LEU A 4 0.63 10.10 4.16
N THR A 5 0.18 10.43 2.97
CA THR A 5 -1.23 10.67 2.70
C THR A 5 -1.93 9.33 2.52
N GLY A 6 -2.68 8.99 3.52
CA GLY A 6 -3.76 8.04 3.38
C GLY A 6 -3.35 6.58 3.61
N GLY A 7 -4.23 5.83 4.23
CA GLY A 7 -4.17 4.38 4.25
C GLY A 7 -4.21 3.81 2.81
N PRO A 8 -3.80 2.56 2.63
CA PRO A 8 -3.48 1.96 1.33
C PRO A 8 -4.62 1.98 0.30
N LEU A 9 -5.84 2.27 0.69
CA LEU A 9 -7.00 2.19 -0.22
C LEU A 9 -7.62 3.56 -0.58
N THR A 10 -7.33 4.64 0.15
CA THR A 10 -8.04 5.92 -0.06
C THR A 10 -7.64 6.65 -1.33
N ALA A 11 -6.41 6.48 -1.82
CA ALA A 11 -5.95 7.15 -3.03
C ALA A 11 -6.24 6.34 -4.31
N ALA A 12 -6.36 5.03 -4.21
CA ALA A 12 -6.52 4.14 -5.36
C ALA A 12 -7.93 4.22 -5.97
N PHE A 13 -8.98 4.27 -5.14
CA PHE A 13 -10.37 4.25 -5.62
C PHE A 13 -10.81 5.49 -6.41
N VAL A 14 -10.08 6.60 -6.31
CA VAL A 14 -10.48 7.87 -6.92
C VAL A 14 -9.90 8.05 -8.32
N ARG A 15 -8.87 7.29 -8.71
CA ARG A 15 -8.05 7.66 -9.86
C ARG A 15 -8.45 7.03 -11.20
N ASP A 16 -8.81 5.76 -11.27
CA ASP A 16 -9.18 5.13 -12.54
C ASP A 16 -10.05 3.88 -12.36
N PHE A 17 -11.35 4.10 -12.19
CA PHE A 17 -12.34 3.01 -12.10
C PHE A 17 -12.34 2.11 -13.34
N ALA A 18 -12.08 2.67 -14.53
CA ALA A 18 -12.07 1.91 -15.76
C ALA A 18 -10.88 0.93 -15.84
N ALA A 19 -9.73 1.32 -15.30
CA ALA A 19 -8.58 0.42 -15.20
C ALA A 19 -8.85 -0.70 -14.19
N ILE A 20 -9.37 -0.36 -13.00
CA ILE A 20 -9.70 -1.34 -11.95
C ILE A 20 -10.72 -2.35 -12.45
N SER A 21 -11.77 -1.94 -13.14
CA SER A 21 -12.84 -2.82 -13.63
C SER A 21 -12.39 -3.89 -14.65
N ARG A 22 -11.23 -3.72 -15.26
CA ARG A 22 -10.64 -4.74 -16.16
C ARG A 22 -10.12 -5.94 -15.38
N HIS A 23 -9.62 -5.72 -14.16
CA HIS A 23 -8.97 -6.74 -13.35
C HIS A 23 -9.81 -7.19 -12.15
N TYR A 24 -10.87 -6.44 -11.84
CA TYR A 24 -11.78 -6.75 -10.74
C TYR A 24 -13.23 -6.71 -11.18
N GLU A 25 -14.05 -7.53 -10.55
CA GLU A 25 -15.51 -7.48 -10.62
C GLU A 25 -16.02 -6.76 -9.37
N LEU A 26 -16.92 -5.77 -9.56
CA LEU A 26 -17.53 -5.04 -8.45
C LEU A 26 -18.98 -5.47 -8.30
N ARG A 27 -19.37 -5.83 -7.08
CA ARG A 27 -20.74 -6.21 -6.72
C ARG A 27 -21.23 -5.39 -5.55
N ALA A 28 -22.43 -4.82 -5.65
CA ALA A 28 -23.08 -4.22 -4.50
C ALA A 28 -23.63 -5.32 -3.58
N GLU A 29 -23.34 -5.23 -2.28
CA GLU A 29 -23.82 -6.18 -1.25
C GLU A 29 -24.89 -5.57 -0.34
N GLY A 30 -25.41 -4.37 -0.66
CA GLY A 30 -26.48 -3.71 0.09
C GLY A 30 -25.96 -2.67 1.10
N ALA A 31 -26.90 -2.20 1.94
CA ALA A 31 -26.66 -1.15 2.92
C ALA A 31 -26.18 -1.73 4.26
N ASP A 32 -25.41 -0.92 5.00
CA ASP A 32 -24.88 -1.22 6.33
C ASP A 32 -24.70 0.09 7.12
N ARG A 33 -24.14 0.00 8.33
CA ARG A 33 -23.77 1.18 9.14
C ARG A 33 -22.37 1.02 9.74
N ILE A 34 -21.52 2.04 9.54
CA ILE A 34 -20.16 2.09 10.10
C ILE A 34 -19.98 3.43 10.81
N ALA A 35 -19.43 3.42 12.02
CA ALA A 35 -19.23 4.61 12.85
C ALA A 35 -20.51 5.48 12.97
N GLY A 36 -21.68 4.83 13.09
CA GLY A 36 -22.98 5.50 13.16
C GLY A 36 -23.53 6.06 11.84
N ARG A 37 -22.83 5.92 10.72
CA ARG A 37 -23.19 6.48 9.40
C ARG A 37 -23.74 5.41 8.46
N PRO A 38 -24.72 5.75 7.61
CA PRO A 38 -25.20 4.83 6.57
C PRO A 38 -24.07 4.61 5.54
N ALA A 39 -23.88 3.36 5.16
CA ALA A 39 -22.82 2.96 4.24
C ALA A 39 -23.31 1.95 3.20
N GLN A 40 -22.89 2.12 1.96
CA GLN A 40 -23.06 1.14 0.89
C GLN A 40 -21.92 0.13 0.93
N ARG A 41 -22.24 -1.15 1.00
CA ARG A 41 -21.27 -2.24 0.97
C ARG A 41 -21.02 -2.69 -0.47
N LEU A 42 -19.73 -2.81 -0.83
CA LEU A 42 -19.26 -3.28 -2.12
C LEU A 42 -18.29 -4.45 -1.93
N LEU A 43 -18.44 -5.47 -2.76
CA LEU A 43 -17.47 -6.55 -2.90
C LEU A 43 -16.68 -6.32 -4.18
N VAL A 44 -15.35 -6.39 -4.07
CA VAL A 44 -14.39 -6.24 -5.16
C VAL A 44 -13.65 -7.56 -5.29
N LEU A 45 -13.95 -8.31 -6.34
CA LEU A 45 -13.40 -9.64 -6.58
C LEU A 45 -12.34 -9.58 -7.69
N PRO A 46 -11.12 -10.08 -7.47
CA PRO A 46 -10.14 -10.18 -8.53
C PRO A 46 -10.59 -11.19 -9.59
N ARG A 47 -10.18 -10.95 -10.84
CA ARG A 47 -10.45 -11.83 -11.97
C ARG A 47 -9.34 -12.87 -12.19
N ASP A 48 -8.26 -12.77 -11.44
CA ASP A 48 -7.09 -13.65 -11.48
C ASP A 48 -6.62 -14.02 -10.06
N ALA A 49 -5.56 -14.81 -9.96
CA ALA A 49 -5.01 -15.28 -8.68
C ALA A 49 -3.84 -14.41 -8.15
N ASP A 50 -3.48 -13.33 -8.86
CA ASP A 50 -2.31 -12.53 -8.55
C ASP A 50 -2.60 -11.39 -7.58
N ARG A 51 -3.84 -11.28 -7.08
CA ARG A 51 -4.29 -10.18 -6.23
C ARG A 51 -5.38 -10.59 -5.25
N HIS A 52 -5.52 -9.81 -4.19
CA HIS A 52 -6.54 -10.01 -3.17
C HIS A 52 -7.87 -9.39 -3.57
N GLY A 53 -8.96 -9.92 -2.98
CA GLY A 53 -10.27 -9.29 -3.02
C GLY A 53 -10.45 -8.28 -1.88
N TYR A 54 -11.49 -7.45 -1.99
CA TYR A 54 -11.83 -6.48 -0.95
C TYR A 54 -13.33 -6.44 -0.70
N ARG A 55 -13.71 -6.16 0.53
CA ARG A 55 -15.05 -5.71 0.89
C ARG A 55 -14.95 -4.31 1.48
N LEU A 56 -15.72 -3.39 0.92
CA LEU A 56 -15.61 -1.96 1.19
C LEU A 56 -16.95 -1.41 1.67
N TRP A 57 -16.91 -0.47 2.62
CA TRP A 57 -18.07 0.28 3.09
C TRP A 57 -17.86 1.75 2.81
N LEU A 58 -18.62 2.29 1.88
CA LEU A 58 -18.57 3.69 1.48
C LEU A 58 -19.74 4.44 2.12
N ASP A 59 -19.44 5.55 2.78
CA ASP A 59 -20.44 6.48 3.31
C ASP A 59 -21.41 6.91 2.20
N GLU A 60 -22.69 6.76 2.40
CA GLU A 60 -23.67 7.05 1.34
C GLU A 60 -23.62 8.50 0.84
N PRO A 61 -23.57 9.55 1.73
CA PRO A 61 -23.53 10.93 1.26
C PRO A 61 -22.19 11.35 0.68
N SER A 62 -21.06 11.04 1.37
CA SER A 62 -19.76 11.58 1.03
C SER A 62 -18.90 10.66 0.16
N ARG A 63 -19.27 9.39 0.03
CA ARG A 63 -18.50 8.33 -0.62
C ARG A 63 -17.15 8.04 0.05
N LEU A 64 -16.91 8.57 1.25
CA LEU A 64 -15.72 8.26 2.04
C LEU A 64 -15.69 6.76 2.38
N LEU A 65 -14.52 6.14 2.25
CA LEU A 65 -14.31 4.77 2.70
C LEU A 65 -14.31 4.74 4.24
N LEU A 66 -15.31 4.08 4.84
CA LEU A 66 -15.46 3.95 6.29
C LEU A 66 -14.86 2.67 6.85
N ARG A 67 -14.86 1.61 6.03
CA ARG A 67 -14.28 0.32 6.37
C ARG A 67 -13.80 -0.39 5.11
N SER A 68 -12.68 -1.09 5.22
CA SER A 68 -12.22 -2.06 4.22
C SER A 68 -11.80 -3.36 4.89
N GLU A 69 -12.05 -4.45 4.19
CA GLU A 69 -11.52 -5.78 4.49
C GLU A 69 -10.77 -6.28 3.27
N MET A 70 -9.54 -6.76 3.46
CA MET A 70 -8.82 -7.50 2.44
C MET A 70 -9.14 -8.98 2.60
N LEU A 71 -9.40 -9.65 1.47
CA LEU A 71 -9.86 -11.05 1.44
C LEU A 71 -8.84 -11.91 0.68
N ASP A 72 -8.60 -13.12 1.17
CA ASP A 72 -7.85 -14.12 0.44
C ASP A 72 -8.68 -14.77 -0.70
N ASP A 73 -8.09 -15.76 -1.38
CA ASP A 73 -8.71 -16.55 -2.44
C ASP A 73 -9.91 -17.39 -1.97
N ARG A 74 -10.04 -17.62 -0.65
CA ARG A 74 -11.15 -18.34 -0.01
C ARG A 74 -12.21 -17.39 0.56
N GLY A 75 -12.03 -16.06 0.40
CA GLY A 75 -12.90 -15.05 0.97
C GLY A 75 -12.70 -14.84 2.47
N GLN A 76 -11.62 -15.38 3.07
CA GLN A 76 -11.27 -15.14 4.45
C GLN A 76 -10.62 -13.77 4.60
N ARG A 77 -10.94 -13.08 5.68
CA ARG A 77 -10.40 -11.75 5.95
C ARG A 77 -8.95 -11.83 6.43
N LEU A 78 -8.06 -11.19 5.69
CA LEU A 78 -6.64 -11.05 6.01
C LEU A 78 -6.37 -9.80 6.84
N GLU A 79 -7.03 -8.70 6.49
CA GLU A 79 -6.83 -7.40 7.12
C GLU A 79 -8.15 -6.64 7.21
N ILE A 80 -8.26 -5.76 8.20
CA ILE A 80 -9.40 -4.85 8.39
C ILE A 80 -8.89 -3.46 8.70
N PHE A 81 -9.46 -2.47 8.03
CA PHE A 81 -9.39 -1.05 8.40
C PHE A 81 -10.82 -0.57 8.67
N GLN A 82 -11.03 0.17 9.74
CA GLN A 82 -12.34 0.73 10.06
C GLN A 82 -12.22 2.01 10.87
N PHE A 83 -12.98 3.04 10.51
CA PHE A 83 -13.20 4.17 11.39
C PHE A 83 -14.13 3.77 12.55
N THR A 84 -13.69 4.02 13.76
CA THR A 84 -14.53 3.87 14.96
C THR A 84 -15.40 5.11 15.18
N GLN A 85 -14.89 6.27 14.76
CA GLN A 85 -15.59 7.55 14.79
C GLN A 85 -15.09 8.40 13.61
N VAL A 86 -16.01 9.14 12.99
CA VAL A 86 -15.68 10.05 11.87
C VAL A 86 -16.59 11.27 11.89
N ALA A 87 -16.00 12.44 11.70
CA ALA A 87 -16.70 13.71 11.45
C ALA A 87 -16.38 14.15 10.02
N ILE A 88 -17.43 14.48 9.24
CA ILE A 88 -17.29 14.89 7.83
C ILE A 88 -18.02 16.21 7.65
N GLY A 89 -17.37 17.16 6.97
CA GLY A 89 -17.97 18.44 6.61
C GLY A 89 -17.36 19.64 7.36
N SER A 90 -18.06 20.78 7.28
CA SER A 90 -17.59 22.08 7.78
C SER A 90 -17.58 22.23 9.31
N GLY A 91 -18.07 21.23 10.04
CA GLY A 91 -18.09 21.24 11.52
C GLY A 91 -16.80 20.74 12.18
N VAL A 92 -15.78 20.41 11.41
CA VAL A 92 -14.49 19.99 11.97
C VAL A 92 -13.69 21.22 12.37
N ASP A 93 -13.41 21.38 13.67
CA ASP A 93 -12.53 22.44 14.16
C ASP A 93 -11.10 22.18 13.65
N PRO A 94 -10.47 23.11 12.91
CA PRO A 94 -9.08 22.96 12.47
C PRO A 94 -8.10 22.71 13.62
N ARG A 95 -8.37 23.23 14.82
CA ARG A 95 -7.53 23.01 16.01
C ARG A 95 -7.55 21.53 16.48
N ALA A 96 -8.61 20.80 16.20
CA ALA A 96 -8.67 19.37 16.48
C ALA A 96 -7.73 18.52 15.59
N LEU A 97 -7.16 19.12 14.54
CA LEU A 97 -6.20 18.50 13.63
C LEU A 97 -4.75 18.78 14.04
N GLU A 98 -4.54 19.71 15.00
CA GLU A 98 -3.22 19.98 15.56
C GLU A 98 -2.80 18.82 16.46
N PRO A 99 -1.53 18.40 16.41
CA PRO A 99 -1.02 17.40 17.36
C PRO A 99 -1.22 17.88 18.79
N ALA A 100 -1.73 17.02 19.67
CA ALA A 100 -1.75 17.33 21.10
C ALA A 100 -0.30 17.57 21.55
N VAL A 101 -0.04 18.71 22.18
CA VAL A 101 1.26 18.98 22.79
C VAL A 101 1.39 18.00 23.95
N LEU A 102 2.20 16.97 23.76
CA LEU A 102 2.57 16.08 24.86
C LEU A 102 3.62 16.82 25.70
N ASP A 103 3.47 16.82 27.02
CA ASP A 103 4.40 17.46 27.97
C ASP A 103 5.82 16.85 27.96
N GLU A 104 6.01 15.76 27.22
CA GLU A 104 7.33 15.17 27.00
C GLU A 104 7.94 15.68 25.69
N PRO A 105 9.26 16.03 25.68
CA PRO A 105 9.92 16.45 24.45
C PRO A 105 9.90 15.32 23.43
N MET A 106 9.01 15.43 22.47
CA MET A 106 9.02 14.53 21.32
C MET A 106 10.29 14.77 20.50
N ARG A 107 11.07 13.72 20.33
CA ARG A 107 12.17 13.74 19.36
C ARG A 107 11.58 13.71 17.96
N GLU A 108 11.61 14.84 17.28
CA GLU A 108 11.26 14.88 15.86
C GLU A 108 12.31 14.09 15.08
N VAL A 109 11.93 12.92 14.63
CA VAL A 109 12.76 12.13 13.71
C VAL A 109 12.37 12.51 12.32
N THR A 110 13.08 13.47 11.74
CA THR A 110 13.01 13.73 10.31
C THR A 110 13.69 12.54 9.62
N LEU A 111 12.90 11.66 9.02
CA LEU A 111 13.43 10.63 8.13
C LEU A 111 13.94 11.33 6.86
N SER A 112 15.10 11.95 6.97
CA SER A 112 15.82 12.53 5.83
C SER A 112 16.47 11.38 5.04
N GLY A 113 15.66 10.47 4.50
CA GLY A 113 16.08 9.69 3.36
C GLY A 113 16.24 10.71 2.23
N ARG A 114 17.45 10.92 1.73
CA ARG A 114 17.61 11.51 0.41
C ARG A 114 17.00 10.52 -0.60
N SER A 115 15.66 10.57 -0.69
CA SER A 115 14.97 10.01 -1.82
C SER A 115 15.33 10.90 -3.00
N THR A 116 16.36 10.55 -3.74
CA THR A 116 16.43 10.99 -5.12
C THR A 116 15.32 10.23 -5.81
N ALA A 117 14.10 10.79 -5.81
CA ALA A 117 13.05 10.31 -6.68
C ALA A 117 13.61 10.42 -8.10
N SER A 118 14.11 9.34 -8.61
CA SER A 118 14.46 9.24 -10.02
C SER A 118 13.17 9.31 -10.81
N GLU A 119 13.10 10.25 -11.73
CA GLU A 119 12.04 10.37 -12.74
C GLU A 119 11.64 9.00 -13.29
N PRO A 120 10.36 8.79 -13.70
CA PRO A 120 9.96 7.61 -14.43
C PRO A 120 10.77 7.52 -15.71
N GLY A 121 11.83 6.71 -15.74
CA GLY A 121 12.76 6.62 -16.89
C GLY A 121 14.22 6.43 -16.50
N SER A 122 14.62 6.55 -15.23
CA SER A 122 15.99 6.21 -14.85
C SER A 122 16.18 4.71 -15.03
N ASP A 123 17.23 4.35 -15.75
CA ASP A 123 17.68 2.98 -16.03
C ASP A 123 18.01 2.26 -14.72
N ALA A 124 17.00 1.68 -14.09
CA ALA A 124 17.24 0.72 -13.04
C ALA A 124 17.95 -0.47 -13.72
N ALA A 125 19.11 -0.84 -13.23
CA ALA A 125 19.89 -1.98 -13.75
C ALA A 125 19.09 -3.31 -13.67
N TRP A 126 18.00 -3.31 -12.89
CA TRP A 126 17.10 -4.45 -12.69
C TRP A 126 15.68 -4.05 -13.04
N MET A 127 15.03 -4.87 -13.87
CA MET A 127 13.63 -4.74 -14.22
C MET A 127 12.99 -6.13 -14.20
N PRO A 128 11.78 -6.27 -13.66
CA PRO A 128 11.06 -7.53 -13.75
C PRO A 128 10.77 -7.85 -15.22
N THR A 129 11.03 -9.09 -15.62
CA THR A 129 10.73 -9.58 -16.99
C THR A 129 9.27 -9.95 -17.16
N TRP A 130 8.53 -10.06 -16.07
CA TRP A 130 7.11 -10.33 -16.04
C TRP A 130 6.44 -9.56 -14.90
N LEU A 131 5.24 -9.07 -15.14
CA LEU A 131 4.35 -8.45 -14.16
C LEU A 131 2.95 -9.03 -14.31
N PRO A 132 2.18 -9.16 -13.23
CA PRO A 132 0.77 -9.47 -13.37
C PRO A 132 0.05 -8.45 -14.26
N PRO A 133 -0.94 -8.85 -15.07
CA PRO A 133 -1.65 -7.94 -15.95
C PRO A 133 -2.21 -6.73 -15.20
N GLY A 134 -1.99 -5.52 -15.74
CA GLY A 134 -2.47 -4.27 -15.15
C GLY A 134 -1.53 -3.61 -14.15
N PHE A 135 -0.53 -4.32 -13.62
CA PHE A 135 0.49 -3.68 -12.80
C PHE A 135 1.44 -2.85 -13.64
N THR A 136 1.67 -1.63 -13.21
CA THR A 136 2.63 -0.71 -13.81
C THR A 136 3.55 -0.16 -12.75
N ARG A 137 4.77 0.21 -13.13
CA ARG A 137 5.71 0.85 -12.23
C ARG A 137 5.24 2.27 -11.90
N VAL A 138 5.04 2.54 -10.61
CA VAL A 138 4.61 3.86 -10.10
C VAL A 138 5.80 4.74 -9.81
N THR A 139 6.82 4.18 -9.14
CA THR A 139 8.03 4.92 -8.78
C THR A 139 9.24 4.01 -8.63
N THR A 140 10.42 4.59 -8.76
CA THR A 140 11.71 3.98 -8.42
C THR A 140 12.45 4.93 -7.50
N VAL A 141 12.96 4.41 -6.40
CA VAL A 141 13.74 5.16 -5.41
C VAL A 141 15.05 4.43 -5.18
N VAL A 142 16.16 5.16 -5.25
CA VAL A 142 17.50 4.65 -4.96
C VAL A 142 17.93 5.20 -3.60
N HIS A 143 18.23 4.31 -2.67
CA HIS A 143 18.69 4.65 -1.33
C HIS A 143 20.17 4.30 -1.20
N ALA A 144 20.98 5.25 -0.71
CA ALA A 144 22.32 4.92 -0.27
C ALA A 144 22.23 4.05 1.00
N ILE A 145 22.92 2.92 1.02
CA ILE A 145 23.04 2.09 2.22
C ILE A 145 24.18 2.67 3.05
N GLU A 146 23.87 3.03 4.32
CA GLU A 146 24.91 3.50 5.24
C GLU A 146 26.01 2.43 5.38
N HIS A 147 27.25 2.85 5.24
CA HIS A 147 28.46 2.00 5.33
C HIS A 147 28.62 0.94 4.22
N ALA A 148 27.84 0.97 3.13
CA ALA A 148 28.03 0.13 1.97
C ALA A 148 28.37 0.96 0.72
N PRO A 149 29.26 0.48 -0.16
CA PRO A 149 29.61 1.19 -1.40
C PRO A 149 28.51 1.13 -2.46
N ALA A 150 27.41 0.48 -2.17
CA ALA A 150 26.32 0.20 -3.10
C ALA A 150 24.98 0.76 -2.60
N SER A 151 24.04 0.92 -3.51
CA SER A 151 22.71 1.48 -3.25
C SER A 151 21.65 0.38 -3.32
N ALA A 152 20.64 0.47 -2.46
CA ALA A 152 19.41 -0.30 -2.60
C ALA A 152 18.46 0.40 -3.57
N THR A 153 17.83 -0.34 -4.46
CA THR A 153 16.80 0.16 -5.36
C THR A 153 15.45 -0.39 -4.93
N ARG A 154 14.49 0.49 -4.69
CA ARG A 154 13.09 0.14 -4.47
C ARG A 154 12.27 0.55 -5.66
N MET A 155 11.50 -0.38 -6.22
CA MET A 155 10.51 -0.12 -7.25
C MET A 155 9.12 -0.45 -6.70
N LEU A 156 8.19 0.48 -6.82
CA LEU A 156 6.79 0.29 -6.47
C LEU A 156 5.98 0.02 -7.74
N PHE A 157 5.18 -1.02 -7.71
CA PHE A 157 4.24 -1.39 -8.77
C PHE A 157 2.83 -1.38 -8.23
N SER A 158 1.88 -0.90 -9.03
CA SER A 158 0.45 -0.87 -8.68
C SER A 158 -0.41 -1.15 -9.91
N ASP A 159 -1.58 -1.75 -9.66
CA ASP A 159 -2.68 -1.85 -10.64
C ASP A 159 -3.79 -0.82 -10.37
N GLY A 160 -3.57 0.07 -9.40
CA GLY A 160 -4.50 1.08 -8.92
C GLY A 160 -5.27 0.66 -7.66
N LEU A 161 -5.22 -0.60 -7.24
CA LEU A 161 -5.86 -1.10 -6.02
C LEU A 161 -4.90 -1.94 -5.17
N ALA A 162 -4.15 -2.84 -5.79
CA ALA A 162 -3.11 -3.61 -5.15
C ALA A 162 -1.73 -3.05 -5.48
N ASP A 163 -0.81 -3.15 -4.52
CA ASP A 163 0.56 -2.68 -4.65
C ASP A 163 1.54 -3.77 -4.24
N PHE A 164 2.72 -3.78 -4.88
CA PHE A 164 3.88 -4.48 -4.35
C PHE A 164 5.16 -3.69 -4.57
N SER A 165 6.14 -3.89 -3.71
CA SER A 165 7.47 -3.29 -3.84
C SER A 165 8.50 -4.36 -4.16
N LEU A 166 9.35 -4.08 -5.13
CA LEU A 166 10.56 -4.85 -5.42
C LEU A 166 11.76 -4.10 -4.87
N PHE A 167 12.50 -4.74 -3.97
CA PHE A 167 13.76 -4.24 -3.43
C PHE A 167 14.90 -5.02 -4.07
N VAL A 168 15.90 -4.31 -4.57
CA VAL A 168 17.12 -4.90 -5.09
C VAL A 168 18.27 -4.32 -4.30
N GLU A 169 18.94 -5.16 -3.53
CA GLU A 169 20.02 -4.79 -2.65
C GLU A 169 21.28 -5.64 -2.94
N PRO A 170 22.46 -5.02 -3.01
CA PRO A 170 23.69 -5.77 -3.10
C PRO A 170 24.01 -6.40 -1.74
N GLU A 171 24.27 -7.70 -1.74
CA GLU A 171 24.58 -8.44 -0.53
C GLU A 171 26.09 -8.77 -0.49
N PRO A 172 26.80 -8.52 0.62
CA PRO A 172 28.18 -8.96 0.79
C PRO A 172 28.31 -10.48 0.66
N ARG A 173 29.34 -10.94 -0.05
CA ARG A 173 29.50 -12.37 -0.37
C ARG A 173 29.56 -13.29 0.84
N ASP A 174 30.10 -12.82 1.95
CA ASP A 174 30.22 -13.54 3.20
C ASP A 174 28.86 -13.71 3.90
N GLN A 175 27.94 -12.78 3.73
CA GLN A 175 26.56 -12.84 4.24
C GLN A 175 25.71 -13.70 3.29
N ALA A 176 25.80 -13.49 1.99
CA ALA A 176 25.10 -14.25 0.96
C ALA A 176 25.32 -15.77 1.12
N ALA A 177 26.55 -16.19 1.46
CA ALA A 177 26.86 -17.60 1.69
C ALA A 177 26.13 -18.25 2.89
N ARG A 178 25.57 -17.44 3.78
CA ARG A 178 24.86 -17.89 4.99
C ARG A 178 23.34 -17.76 4.88
N MET A 179 22.85 -17.10 3.85
CA MET A 179 21.39 -16.89 3.65
C MET A 179 20.77 -18.07 2.90
N PRO A 180 19.55 -18.48 3.26
CA PRO A 180 18.76 -19.39 2.44
C PRO A 180 18.55 -18.81 1.05
N ALA A 181 18.53 -19.68 0.03
CA ALA A 181 18.31 -19.24 -1.36
C ALA A 181 16.93 -18.58 -1.57
N LEU A 182 15.97 -18.90 -0.71
CA LEU A 182 14.62 -18.34 -0.70
C LEU A 182 14.13 -18.22 0.74
N ILE A 183 13.61 -17.07 1.09
CA ILE A 183 12.94 -16.81 2.37
C ILE A 183 11.54 -16.28 2.05
N GLU A 184 10.51 -16.89 2.61
CA GLU A 184 9.14 -16.39 2.57
C GLU A 184 8.69 -16.08 4.00
N SER A 185 8.11 -14.92 4.22
CA SER A 185 7.46 -14.56 5.47
C SER A 185 6.09 -13.94 5.22
N ARG A 186 5.17 -14.15 6.15
CA ARG A 186 3.81 -13.58 6.11
C ARG A 186 3.51 -12.87 7.41
N SER A 187 2.97 -11.67 7.29
CA SER A 187 2.49 -10.88 8.41
C SER A 187 1.16 -10.22 8.02
N GLY A 188 0.06 -10.78 8.49
CA GLY A 188 -1.27 -10.36 8.05
C GLY A 188 -1.44 -10.52 6.54
N ALA A 189 -1.78 -9.42 5.87
CA ALA A 189 -1.94 -9.35 4.41
C ALA A 189 -0.61 -9.18 3.65
N THR A 190 0.50 -8.91 4.35
CA THR A 190 1.80 -8.70 3.72
C THR A 190 2.54 -10.02 3.54
N VAL A 191 2.97 -10.30 2.32
CA VAL A 191 3.87 -11.41 1.98
C VAL A 191 5.20 -10.81 1.54
N THR A 192 6.28 -11.25 2.15
CA THR A 192 7.64 -10.87 1.77
C THR A 192 8.38 -12.10 1.25
N ILE A 193 8.95 -12.00 0.07
CA ILE A 193 9.76 -13.03 -0.55
C ILE A 193 11.13 -12.45 -0.82
N SER A 194 12.18 -13.06 -0.24
CA SER A 194 13.58 -12.66 -0.46
C SER A 194 14.32 -13.79 -1.17
N ARG A 195 15.06 -13.45 -2.20
CA ARG A 195 15.84 -14.41 -2.99
C ARG A 195 17.22 -13.86 -3.29
N LEU A 196 18.24 -14.69 -3.11
CA LEU A 196 19.60 -14.42 -3.56
C LEU A 196 19.73 -14.77 -5.05
N TRP A 197 20.44 -13.89 -5.77
CA TRP A 197 20.87 -14.09 -7.16
C TRP A 197 22.41 -14.06 -7.18
N ALA A 198 23.00 -15.04 -7.83
CA ALA A 198 24.46 -15.11 -8.05
C ALA A 198 24.85 -14.53 -9.42
#